data_6b4120ba3d1e596c5c4d63e9d11b4270
#
_entry.id   6b4120ba3d1e596c5c4d63e9d11b4270
#
_cell.length_a   1.000
_cell.length_b   1.000
_cell.length_c   1.000
_cell.angle_alpha   90.00
_cell.angle_beta   90.00
_cell.angle_gamma   90.00
#
_symmetry.space_group_name_H-M   'P 1'
#
loop_
_entity.id
_entity.type
_entity.pdbx_description
1 polymer ?
#
loop_
_entity_poly.entity_id
_entity_poly.type
_entity_poly.pdbx_seq_one_letter_code
_entity_poly.pdbx_strand_id
1 'polypeptide(L)' 'MNSNQLYHFKTLAECGNITKAAEVLYITQPALSTSLRKLEEEVERPLFIREGRNLRFT' A
#
# COMPACT_ATOMS: atom_id res chain seq x y z
N MET A 1 -6.24 9.78 7.81
CA MET A 1 -4.92 9.14 7.61
C MET A 1 -4.27 8.93 8.97
N ASN A 2 -3.83 7.71 9.24
CA ASN A 2 -3.20 7.43 10.53
C ASN A 2 -1.77 6.91 10.31
N SER A 3 -1.03 6.77 11.42
CA SER A 3 0.37 6.36 11.36
C SER A 3 0.55 4.98 10.71
N ASN A 4 -0.37 4.05 10.97
CA ASN A 4 -0.29 2.70 10.38
C ASN A 4 -0.44 2.76 8.87
N GLN A 5 -1.38 3.57 8.37
CA GLN A 5 -1.60 3.70 6.93
C GLN A 5 -0.37 4.29 6.25
N LEU A 6 0.24 5.31 6.85
CA LEU A 6 1.46 5.92 6.32
C LEU A 6 2.62 4.93 6.33
N TYR A 7 2.75 4.16 7.39
CA TYR A 7 3.78 3.14 7.50
C TYR A 7 3.60 2.06 6.44
N HIS A 8 2.37 1.63 6.23
CA HIS A 8 2.06 0.63 5.21
C HIS A 8 2.42 1.16 3.82
N PHE A 9 2.06 2.41 3.54
CA PHE A 9 2.37 3.01 2.25
C PHE A 9 3.87 3.15 2.03
N LYS A 10 4.59 3.60 3.05
CA LYS A 10 6.04 3.73 2.98
C LYS A 10 6.70 2.38 2.70
N THR A 11 6.28 1.34 3.41
CA THR A 11 6.82 0.00 3.22
C THR A 11 6.54 -0.50 1.81
N LEU A 12 5.31 -0.25 1.31
CA LEU A 12 4.97 -0.64 -0.06
C LEU A 12 5.86 0.07 -1.08
N ALA A 13 6.10 1.37 -0.87
CA ALA A 13 6.96 2.13 -1.76
C ALA A 13 8.38 1.58 -1.79
N GLU A 14 8.89 1.18 -0.64
CA GLU A 14 10.24 0.62 -0.54
C GLU A 14 10.33 -0.77 -1.17
N CYS A 15 9.28 -1.58 -1.01
CA CYS A 15 9.26 -2.94 -1.54
C CYS A 15 8.91 -2.99 -3.03
N GLY A 16 8.08 -2.06 -3.50
CA GLY A 16 7.62 -2.02 -4.88
C GLY A 16 6.67 -3.14 -5.26
N ASN A 17 6.19 -3.91 -4.29
CA ASN A 17 5.40 -5.11 -4.54
C ASN A 17 4.53 -5.37 -3.30
N ILE A 18 3.21 -5.55 -3.52
CA ILE A 18 2.29 -5.67 -2.40
C ILE A 18 2.48 -6.98 -1.63
N THR A 19 2.82 -8.06 -2.32
CA THR A 19 3.07 -9.35 -1.66
C THR A 19 4.24 -9.24 -0.70
N LYS A 20 5.34 -8.65 -1.17
CA LYS A 20 6.54 -8.47 -0.37
C LYS A 20 6.27 -7.54 0.81
N ALA A 21 5.56 -6.44 0.57
CA ALA A 21 5.24 -5.49 1.63
C ALA A 21 4.39 -6.15 2.72
N ALA A 22 3.39 -6.95 2.33
CA ALA A 22 2.56 -7.65 3.30
C ALA A 22 3.40 -8.60 4.16
N GLU A 23 4.36 -9.30 3.55
CA GLU A 23 5.25 -10.19 4.28
C GLU A 23 6.10 -9.42 5.29
N VAL A 24 6.67 -8.30 4.87
CA VAL A 24 7.50 -7.47 5.74
C VAL A 24 6.67 -6.92 6.91
N LEU A 25 5.42 -6.59 6.65
CA LEU A 25 4.53 -6.02 7.67
C LEU A 25 3.83 -7.08 8.52
N TYR A 26 4.00 -8.35 8.19
CA TYR A 26 3.35 -9.47 8.90
C TYR A 26 1.83 -9.35 8.87
N ILE A 27 1.28 -8.93 7.74
CA ILE A 27 -0.16 -8.85 7.53
C ILE A 27 -0.52 -9.54 6.21
N THR A 28 -1.82 -9.77 6.01
CA THR A 28 -2.28 -10.38 4.76
C THR A 28 -2.35 -9.34 3.66
N GLN A 29 -2.30 -9.79 2.39
CA GLN A 29 -2.44 -8.89 1.26
C GLN A 29 -3.77 -8.14 1.27
N PRO A 30 -4.92 -8.80 1.53
CA PRO A 30 -6.19 -8.07 1.62
C PRO A 30 -6.19 -6.98 2.69
N ALA A 31 -5.56 -7.26 3.84
CA ALA A 31 -5.48 -6.26 4.91
C ALA A 31 -4.66 -5.05 4.46
N LEU A 32 -3.52 -5.30 3.79
CA LEU A 32 -2.70 -4.22 3.29
C LEU A 32 -3.43 -3.43 2.21
N SER A 33 -4.09 -4.11 1.27
CA SER A 33 -4.85 -3.45 0.21
C SER A 33 -5.95 -2.57 0.78
N THR A 34 -6.65 -3.04 1.81
CA THR A 34 -7.71 -2.27 2.45
C THR A 34 -7.15 -1.00 3.10
N SER A 35 -6.02 -1.15 3.81
CA SER A 35 -5.36 -0.01 4.45
C SER A 35 -4.97 1.06 3.44
N LEU A 36 -4.39 0.64 2.32
CA LEU A 36 -3.95 1.55 1.28
C LEU A 36 -5.12 2.23 0.58
N ARG A 37 -6.21 1.49 0.36
CA ARG A 37 -7.40 2.07 -0.25
C ARG A 37 -8.00 3.15 0.64
N LYS A 38 -8.04 2.91 1.95
CA LYS A 38 -8.52 3.92 2.89
C LYS A 38 -7.67 5.17 2.87
N LEU A 39 -6.36 5.00 2.74
CA LEU A 39 -5.45 6.14 2.62
C LEU A 39 -5.74 6.94 1.35
N GLU A 40 -5.93 6.26 0.23
CA GLU A 40 -6.25 6.92 -1.03
C GLU A 40 -7.57 7.68 -0.94
N GLU A 41 -8.57 7.11 -0.28
CA GLU A 41 -9.84 7.76 -0.07
C GLU A 41 -9.70 9.06 0.72
N GLU A 42 -8.86 9.04 1.75
CA GLU A 42 -8.64 10.22 2.58
C GLU A 42 -7.94 11.35 1.82
N VAL A 43 -6.99 11.02 0.96
CA VAL A 43 -6.30 12.04 0.16
C VAL A 43 -7.03 12.35 -1.15
N GLU A 44 -8.11 11.64 -1.42
CA GLU A 44 -8.99 11.84 -2.57
C GLU A 44 -8.26 11.76 -3.90
N ARG A 45 -7.25 10.88 -3.98
CA ARG A 45 -6.55 10.62 -5.24
C ARG A 45 -5.85 9.28 -5.18
N PRO A 46 -5.62 8.65 -6.33
CA PRO A 46 -4.82 7.42 -6.35
C PRO A 46 -3.37 7.74 -6.05
N LEU A 47 -2.74 6.90 -5.24
CA LEU A 47 -1.33 7.06 -4.87
C LEU A 47 -0.44 6.09 -5.65
N PHE A 48 -1.03 5.06 -6.23
CA PHE A 48 -0.28 4.08 -7.00
C PHE A 48 -1.19 3.41 -8.02
N ILE A 49 -0.57 2.82 -9.03
CA ILE A 49 -1.25 2.09 -10.10
C ILE A 49 -0.72 0.66 -10.09
N ARG A 50 -1.62 -0.31 -10.13
CA ARG A 50 -1.22 -1.71 -10.17
C ARG A 50 -0.91 -2.11 -11.61
N GLU A 51 0.27 -2.70 -11.80
CA GLU A 51 0.72 -3.21 -13.09
C GLU A 51 1.14 -4.66 -12.90
N GLY A 52 0.20 -5.59 -13.05
CA GLY A 52 0.47 -6.99 -12.78
C GLY A 52 0.79 -7.20 -11.31
N ARG A 53 1.98 -7.71 -11.02
CA ARG A 53 2.44 -7.92 -9.65
C ARG A 53 3.17 -6.71 -9.09
N ASN A 54 3.47 -5.76 -9.94
CA ASN A 54 4.23 -4.59 -9.54
C ASN A 54 3.31 -3.40 -9.33
N LEU A 55 3.87 -2.35 -8.72
CA LEU A 55 3.16 -1.11 -8.45
C LEU A 55 3.97 0.05 -9.00
N ARG A 56 3.26 1.02 -9.53
CA ARG A 56 3.87 2.27 -9.97
C ARG A 56 3.21 3.40 -9.19
N PHE A 57 4.03 4.26 -8.62
CA PHE A 57 3.53 5.37 -7.81
C PHE A 57 3.29 6.60 -8.68
N THR A 58 2.22 7.31 -8.38
CA THR A 58 1.88 8.54 -9.10
C THR A 58 2.66 9.73 -8.59
#